data_56cca61ca8c9b6d1819450b3b28f06ad
#
_entry.id   56cca61ca8c9b6d1819450b3b28f06ad
#
_cell.length_a   1.000
_cell.length_b   1.000
_cell.length_c   1.000
_cell.angle_alpha   90.00
_cell.angle_beta   90.00
_cell.angle_gamma   90.00
#
_symmetry.space_group_name_H-M   'P 1'
#
loop_
_entity.id
_entity.type
_entity.pdbx_description
1 polymer ?
#
loop_
_entity_poly.entity_id
_entity_poly.type
_entity_poly.pdbx_seq_one_letter_code
_entity_poly.pdbx_strand_id
1 'polypeptide(L)'
;MTSLKLLKEKAPLVICITNDVVKNFTANGLVALGASPAMSEYPEDLEDLLKYAGGLLINIGTLTDETWKLYQEALKIAEKYNVPAVLDPVACGAGAYRKKVSDDLINNYKLAATRGNPGEIASLVGIDVASKGVDSAGVDNIDQIALAANEKFNIPIIVTGEVDAIAVNGEVVTIHNGSAMMPKVIGTGCLLGAVLASFIGLEKGQELKSLETAMLAYNIAGEMAEKRPNGHLPGTFKVEFINALYEVTDKDIETFKKVK
;
A
#
# COMPACT_ATOMS: atom_id res chain seq x y z
N MET A 1 20.57 0.99 -10.49
CA MET A 1 19.30 1.42 -11.12
C MET A 1 18.38 1.77 -9.98
N THR A 2 17.59 2.82 -10.06
CA THR A 2 16.60 3.13 -9.04
C THR A 2 15.38 2.26 -9.20
N SER A 3 14.66 1.98 -8.12
CA SER A 3 13.46 1.12 -8.17
C SER A 3 12.36 1.70 -9.06
N LEU A 4 12.21 3.04 -9.16
CA LEU A 4 11.20 3.66 -10.04
C LEU A 4 11.52 3.43 -11.52
N LYS A 5 12.78 3.60 -11.93
CA LYS A 5 13.20 3.28 -13.31
C LYS A 5 12.97 1.80 -13.63
N LEU A 6 13.30 0.92 -12.69
CA LEU A 6 13.11 -0.52 -12.86
C LEU A 6 11.63 -0.89 -12.99
N LEU A 7 10.74 -0.23 -12.20
CA LEU A 7 9.29 -0.40 -12.33
C LEU A 7 8.83 -0.08 -13.76
N LYS A 8 9.19 1.13 -14.26
CA LYS A 8 8.78 1.59 -15.60
C LYS A 8 9.32 0.71 -16.73
N GLU A 9 10.51 0.13 -16.56
CA GLU A 9 11.10 -0.78 -17.55
C GLU A 9 10.47 -2.17 -17.53
N LYS A 10 10.15 -2.70 -16.34
CA LYS A 10 9.57 -4.06 -16.19
C LYS A 10 8.06 -4.08 -16.36
N ALA A 11 7.37 -2.97 -16.10
CA ALA A 11 5.92 -2.86 -16.12
C ALA A 11 5.22 -4.08 -15.47
N PRO A 12 5.52 -4.40 -14.18
CA PRO A 12 5.07 -5.64 -13.56
C PRO A 12 3.55 -5.76 -13.57
N LEU A 13 3.05 -6.96 -13.84
CA LEU A 13 1.64 -7.28 -13.69
C LEU A 13 1.30 -7.32 -12.19
N VAL A 14 0.34 -6.53 -11.77
CA VAL A 14 -0.16 -6.48 -10.38
C VAL A 14 -1.61 -6.92 -10.36
N ILE A 15 -1.85 -8.05 -9.69
CA ILE A 15 -3.22 -8.51 -9.47
C ILE A 15 -3.79 -7.77 -8.27
N CYS A 16 -4.93 -7.12 -8.46
CA CYS A 16 -5.58 -6.33 -7.41
C CYS A 16 -6.94 -6.93 -7.06
N ILE A 17 -7.03 -7.61 -5.93
CA ILE A 17 -8.30 -7.95 -5.31
C ILE A 17 -8.58 -6.82 -4.33
N THR A 18 -9.33 -5.82 -4.79
CA THR A 18 -9.56 -4.57 -4.08
C THR A 18 -11.05 -4.23 -4.02
N ASN A 19 -11.40 -3.27 -3.17
CA ASN A 19 -12.78 -2.86 -2.98
C ASN A 19 -13.38 -2.18 -4.22
N ASP A 20 -14.69 -2.33 -4.39
CA ASP A 20 -15.43 -1.89 -5.59
C ASP A 20 -15.35 -0.37 -5.83
N VAL A 21 -15.24 0.40 -4.76
CA VAL A 21 -15.24 1.88 -4.84
C VAL A 21 -14.00 2.41 -5.56
N VAL A 22 -12.88 1.66 -5.53
CA VAL A 22 -11.58 2.17 -5.97
C VAL A 22 -10.98 1.45 -7.17
N LYS A 23 -11.60 0.38 -7.70
CA LYS A 23 -11.04 -0.44 -8.81
C LYS A 23 -10.56 0.41 -9.97
N ASN A 24 -11.40 1.31 -10.48
CA ASN A 24 -11.04 2.18 -11.59
C ASN A 24 -9.86 3.11 -11.26
N PHE A 25 -9.87 3.73 -10.09
CA PHE A 25 -8.82 4.65 -9.66
C PHE A 25 -7.48 3.91 -9.47
N THR A 26 -7.54 2.72 -8.86
CA THR A 26 -6.36 1.85 -8.67
C THR A 26 -5.76 1.42 -10.00
N ALA A 27 -6.58 0.99 -10.97
CA ALA A 27 -6.10 0.61 -12.29
C ALA A 27 -5.41 1.77 -13.00
N ASN A 28 -6.06 2.94 -13.07
CA ASN A 28 -5.50 4.10 -13.75
C ASN A 28 -4.21 4.61 -13.06
N GLY A 29 -4.16 4.59 -11.71
CA GLY A 29 -2.97 4.99 -10.98
C GLY A 29 -1.77 4.09 -11.23
N LEU A 30 -1.97 2.76 -11.27
CA LEU A 30 -0.91 1.81 -11.60
C LEU A 30 -0.41 1.99 -13.04
N VAL A 31 -1.31 2.13 -14.01
CA VAL A 31 -0.94 2.38 -15.42
C VAL A 31 -0.15 3.67 -15.55
N ALA A 32 -0.61 4.76 -14.91
CA ALA A 32 0.09 6.04 -14.94
C ALA A 32 1.50 5.93 -14.36
N LEU A 33 1.68 5.19 -13.27
CA LEU A 33 3.00 5.00 -12.66
C LEU A 33 3.93 4.10 -13.48
N GLY A 34 3.38 3.22 -14.33
CA GLY A 34 4.13 2.33 -15.21
C GLY A 34 4.03 0.84 -14.86
N ALA A 35 3.07 0.44 -14.04
CA ALA A 35 2.73 -0.97 -13.79
C ALA A 35 1.52 -1.42 -14.63
N SER A 36 1.28 -2.72 -14.71
CA SER A 36 0.16 -3.32 -15.45
C SER A 36 -0.87 -3.91 -14.46
N PRO A 37 -2.03 -3.29 -14.23
CA PRO A 37 -3.02 -3.82 -13.31
C PRO A 37 -3.92 -4.87 -13.95
N ALA A 38 -4.33 -5.87 -13.16
CA ALA A 38 -5.47 -6.71 -13.49
C ALA A 38 -6.35 -6.90 -12.23
N MET A 39 -7.67 -6.81 -12.42
CA MET A 39 -8.67 -7.05 -11.39
C MET A 39 -9.39 -8.35 -11.70
N SER A 40 -9.05 -9.41 -11.00
CA SER A 40 -9.72 -10.70 -11.10
C SER A 40 -10.29 -11.11 -9.76
N GLU A 41 -11.50 -11.69 -9.79
CA GLU A 41 -12.25 -12.13 -8.62
C GLU A 41 -12.69 -13.59 -8.74
N TYR A 42 -12.09 -14.33 -9.67
CA TYR A 42 -12.42 -15.74 -9.91
C TYR A 42 -11.19 -16.61 -9.74
N PRO A 43 -11.22 -17.66 -8.87
CA PRO A 43 -10.03 -18.44 -8.52
C PRO A 43 -9.29 -19.05 -9.70
N GLU A 44 -10.02 -19.58 -10.70
CA GLU A 44 -9.41 -20.20 -11.88
C GLU A 44 -8.67 -19.17 -12.75
N ASP A 45 -9.24 -17.97 -12.92
CA ASP A 45 -8.59 -16.88 -13.63
C ASP A 45 -7.37 -16.34 -12.84
N LEU A 46 -7.50 -16.28 -11.50
CA LEU A 46 -6.38 -15.88 -10.64
C LEU A 46 -5.17 -16.79 -10.76
N GLU A 47 -5.37 -18.12 -10.90
CA GLU A 47 -4.24 -19.03 -11.08
C GLU A 47 -3.47 -18.75 -12.37
N ASP A 48 -4.17 -18.48 -13.46
CA ASP A 48 -3.55 -18.19 -14.74
C ASP A 48 -2.81 -16.84 -14.74
N LEU A 49 -3.35 -15.83 -14.08
CA LEU A 49 -2.74 -14.50 -13.98
C LEU A 49 -1.56 -14.47 -13.01
N LEU A 50 -1.69 -15.08 -11.82
CA LEU A 50 -0.65 -15.05 -10.79
C LEU A 50 0.64 -15.77 -11.21
N LYS A 51 0.58 -16.71 -12.14
CA LYS A 51 1.80 -17.33 -12.74
C LYS A 51 2.79 -16.30 -13.30
N TYR A 52 2.28 -15.16 -13.76
CA TYR A 52 3.06 -14.13 -14.44
C TYR A 52 3.11 -12.80 -13.66
N ALA A 53 2.42 -12.74 -12.52
CA ALA A 53 2.32 -11.51 -11.74
C ALA A 53 3.64 -11.18 -11.01
N GLY A 54 3.96 -9.90 -10.94
CA GLY A 54 5.03 -9.34 -10.12
C GLY A 54 4.57 -8.94 -8.72
N GLY A 55 3.24 -8.89 -8.47
CA GLY A 55 2.68 -8.55 -7.17
C GLY A 55 1.18 -8.85 -7.06
N LEU A 56 0.72 -9.02 -5.82
CA LEU A 56 -0.69 -9.19 -5.47
C LEU A 56 -1.07 -8.17 -4.40
N LEU A 57 -2.17 -7.45 -4.60
CA LEU A 57 -2.82 -6.66 -3.56
C LEU A 57 -4.07 -7.39 -3.06
N ILE A 58 -4.17 -7.57 -1.75
CA ILE A 58 -5.38 -7.92 -1.03
C ILE A 58 -5.85 -6.70 -0.23
N ASN A 59 -6.97 -6.09 -0.61
CA ASN A 59 -7.60 -4.98 0.10
C ASN A 59 -9.00 -5.38 0.54
N ILE A 60 -9.24 -5.42 1.85
CA ILE A 60 -10.49 -5.94 2.42
C ILE A 60 -11.61 -4.90 2.54
N GLY A 61 -11.58 -3.83 1.76
CA GLY A 61 -12.57 -2.73 1.87
C GLY A 61 -14.01 -3.15 1.65
N THR A 62 -14.29 -3.98 0.64
CA THR A 62 -15.62 -4.58 0.39
C THR A 62 -15.60 -6.03 0.86
N LEU A 63 -15.81 -6.24 2.17
CA LEU A 63 -15.65 -7.54 2.80
C LEU A 63 -16.98 -8.32 2.89
N THR A 64 -16.99 -9.54 2.33
CA THR A 64 -18.03 -10.56 2.45
C THR A 64 -17.39 -11.92 2.75
N ASP A 65 -18.20 -12.94 3.03
CA ASP A 65 -17.69 -14.32 3.21
C ASP A 65 -17.10 -14.87 1.90
N GLU A 66 -17.62 -14.46 0.74
CA GLU A 66 -17.14 -14.85 -0.57
C GLU A 66 -15.78 -14.20 -0.85
N THR A 67 -15.64 -12.88 -0.59
CA THR A 67 -14.36 -12.21 -0.79
C THR A 67 -13.31 -12.69 0.19
N TRP A 68 -13.66 -13.06 1.43
CA TRP A 68 -12.73 -13.68 2.37
C TRP A 68 -12.16 -15.00 1.83
N LYS A 69 -13.01 -15.89 1.32
CA LYS A 69 -12.57 -17.14 0.67
C LYS A 69 -11.67 -16.85 -0.54
N LEU A 70 -12.04 -15.87 -1.35
CA LEU A 70 -11.23 -15.44 -2.50
C LEU A 70 -9.83 -14.96 -2.08
N TYR A 71 -9.71 -14.17 -1.00
CA TYR A 71 -8.41 -13.73 -0.48
C TYR A 71 -7.54 -14.92 -0.04
N GLN A 72 -8.13 -15.90 0.64
CA GLN A 72 -7.44 -17.11 1.07
C GLN A 72 -6.92 -17.92 -0.11
N GLU A 73 -7.73 -18.12 -1.16
CA GLU A 73 -7.32 -18.84 -2.37
C GLU A 73 -6.25 -18.08 -3.14
N ALA A 74 -6.43 -16.76 -3.32
CA ALA A 74 -5.43 -15.92 -4.00
C ALA A 74 -4.07 -15.96 -3.30
N LEU A 75 -4.04 -15.91 -1.97
CA LEU A 75 -2.80 -15.97 -1.18
C LEU A 75 -2.12 -17.34 -1.30
N LYS A 76 -2.86 -18.45 -1.31
CA LYS A 76 -2.31 -19.80 -1.56
C LYS A 76 -1.71 -19.90 -2.96
N ILE A 77 -2.39 -19.36 -3.97
CA ILE A 77 -1.89 -19.34 -5.35
C ILE A 77 -0.64 -18.46 -5.45
N ALA A 78 -0.65 -17.27 -4.82
CA ALA A 78 0.50 -16.38 -4.79
C ALA A 78 1.72 -17.06 -4.14
N GLU A 79 1.54 -17.77 -3.03
CA GLU A 79 2.61 -18.54 -2.39
C GLU A 79 3.14 -19.64 -3.30
N LYS A 80 2.27 -20.39 -3.99
CA LYS A 80 2.62 -21.44 -4.95
C LYS A 80 3.55 -20.92 -6.06
N TYR A 81 3.29 -19.70 -6.55
CA TYR A 81 4.08 -19.07 -7.64
C TYR A 81 5.12 -18.07 -7.14
N ASN A 82 5.32 -17.94 -5.83
CA ASN A 82 6.23 -16.98 -5.19
C ASN A 82 5.95 -15.52 -5.58
N VAL A 83 4.68 -15.15 -5.74
CA VAL A 83 4.24 -13.78 -6.00
C VAL A 83 4.15 -13.04 -4.65
N PRO A 84 4.83 -11.91 -4.48
CA PRO A 84 4.74 -11.14 -3.24
C PRO A 84 3.35 -10.53 -3.07
N ALA A 85 2.74 -10.76 -1.90
CA ALA A 85 1.41 -10.26 -1.59
C ALA A 85 1.45 -9.14 -0.55
N VAL A 86 0.76 -8.04 -0.82
CA VAL A 86 0.56 -6.92 0.11
C VAL A 86 -0.87 -6.94 0.64
N LEU A 87 -1.01 -6.84 1.96
CA LEU A 87 -2.30 -6.72 2.63
C LEU A 87 -2.60 -5.26 2.99
N ASP A 88 -3.80 -4.80 2.64
CA ASP A 88 -4.40 -3.54 3.10
C ASP A 88 -5.65 -3.88 3.94
N PRO A 89 -5.52 -3.95 5.29
CA PRO A 89 -6.57 -4.40 6.21
C PRO A 89 -7.57 -3.27 6.52
N VAL A 90 -8.17 -2.71 5.49
CA VAL A 90 -9.06 -1.54 5.56
C VAL A 90 -10.05 -1.67 6.71
N ALA A 91 -9.99 -0.71 7.64
CA ALA A 91 -10.89 -0.59 8.78
C ALA A 91 -10.92 -1.84 9.71
N CYS A 92 -9.81 -2.59 9.81
CA CYS A 92 -9.76 -3.81 10.64
C CYS A 92 -10.04 -3.54 12.12
N GLY A 93 -9.79 -2.33 12.63
CA GLY A 93 -10.15 -1.91 13.98
C GLY A 93 -11.61 -1.49 14.19
N ALA A 94 -12.40 -1.36 13.11
CA ALA A 94 -13.77 -0.84 13.19
C ALA A 94 -14.82 -1.88 13.61
N GLY A 95 -14.47 -3.17 13.64
CA GLY A 95 -15.41 -4.22 14.03
C GLY A 95 -14.80 -5.63 14.08
N ALA A 96 -15.40 -6.50 14.90
CA ALA A 96 -14.90 -7.84 15.17
C ALA A 96 -14.74 -8.71 13.92
N TYR A 97 -15.63 -8.59 12.94
CA TYR A 97 -15.56 -9.38 11.70
C TYR A 97 -14.35 -9.00 10.85
N ARG A 98 -14.12 -7.68 10.63
CA ARG A 98 -12.94 -7.19 9.90
C ARG A 98 -11.64 -7.56 10.61
N LYS A 99 -11.62 -7.43 11.94
CA LYS A 99 -10.49 -7.84 12.77
C LYS A 99 -10.18 -9.33 12.60
N LYS A 100 -11.20 -10.19 12.71
CA LYS A 100 -11.07 -11.64 12.51
C LYS A 100 -10.47 -11.99 11.15
N VAL A 101 -10.98 -11.38 10.07
CA VAL A 101 -10.48 -11.63 8.71
C VAL A 101 -9.03 -11.15 8.55
N SER A 102 -8.72 -9.96 9.05
CA SER A 102 -7.34 -9.43 9.00
C SER A 102 -6.36 -10.29 9.79
N ASP A 103 -6.76 -10.76 10.97
CA ASP A 103 -5.95 -11.67 11.79
C ASP A 103 -5.75 -13.02 11.10
N ASP A 104 -6.78 -13.57 10.44
CA ASP A 104 -6.64 -14.79 9.66
C ASP A 104 -5.61 -14.61 8.53
N LEU A 105 -5.76 -13.55 7.74
CA LEU A 105 -4.89 -13.32 6.59
C LEU A 105 -3.42 -13.07 6.98
N ILE A 106 -3.17 -12.27 8.04
CA ILE A 106 -1.79 -11.93 8.42
C ILE A 106 -1.08 -13.06 9.17
N ASN A 107 -1.81 -13.92 9.90
CA ASN A 107 -1.18 -14.99 10.69
C ASN A 107 -1.07 -16.32 9.95
N ASN A 108 -1.91 -16.58 8.94
CA ASN A 108 -2.02 -17.89 8.33
C ASN A 108 -1.49 -17.94 6.88
N TYR A 109 -1.14 -16.79 6.29
CA TYR A 109 -0.67 -16.73 4.90
C TYR A 109 0.64 -15.94 4.80
N LYS A 110 1.42 -16.27 3.77
CA LYS A 110 2.69 -15.59 3.51
C LYS A 110 2.44 -14.24 2.85
N LEU A 111 2.64 -13.18 3.61
CA LEU A 111 2.60 -11.80 3.11
C LEU A 111 4.00 -11.26 2.90
N ALA A 112 4.16 -10.41 1.91
CA ALA A 112 5.40 -9.68 1.65
C ALA A 112 5.42 -8.31 2.37
N ALA A 113 4.25 -7.72 2.62
CA ALA A 113 4.10 -6.52 3.44
C ALA A 113 2.64 -6.32 3.86
N THR A 114 2.45 -5.47 4.87
CA THR A 114 1.12 -4.96 5.27
C THR A 114 1.18 -3.44 5.34
N ARG A 115 0.16 -2.77 4.77
CA ARG A 115 0.01 -1.33 4.81
C ARG A 115 -1.32 -0.95 5.46
N GLY A 116 -1.30 -0.01 6.41
CA GLY A 116 -2.51 0.53 7.02
C GLY A 116 -2.29 1.91 7.62
N ASN A 117 -3.36 2.56 8.09
CA ASN A 117 -3.22 3.76 8.93
C ASN A 117 -2.83 3.36 10.36
N PRO A 118 -2.46 4.33 11.25
CA PRO A 118 -2.03 4.01 12.62
C PRO A 118 -3.05 3.18 13.39
N GLY A 119 -4.34 3.47 13.26
CA GLY A 119 -5.42 2.74 13.93
C GLY A 119 -5.57 1.30 13.44
N GLU A 120 -5.43 1.07 12.14
CA GLU A 120 -5.47 -0.26 11.53
C GLU A 120 -4.29 -1.12 11.99
N ILE A 121 -3.07 -0.60 11.90
CA ILE A 121 -1.87 -1.34 12.31
C ILE A 121 -1.84 -1.56 13.84
N ALA A 122 -2.19 -0.56 14.65
CA ALA A 122 -2.32 -0.72 16.09
C ALA A 122 -3.33 -1.80 16.48
N SER A 123 -4.47 -1.84 15.78
CA SER A 123 -5.47 -2.91 15.96
C SER A 123 -4.91 -4.31 15.68
N LEU A 124 -4.11 -4.48 14.62
CA LEU A 124 -3.48 -5.77 14.30
C LEU A 124 -2.54 -6.25 15.40
N VAL A 125 -1.81 -5.36 16.03
CA VAL A 125 -0.89 -5.71 17.14
C VAL A 125 -1.58 -5.77 18.49
N GLY A 126 -2.84 -5.36 18.59
CA GLY A 126 -3.60 -5.35 19.84
C GLY A 126 -3.27 -4.15 20.76
N ILE A 127 -2.75 -3.07 20.18
CA ILE A 127 -2.54 -1.80 20.89
C ILE A 127 -3.86 -1.05 20.90
N ASP A 128 -4.36 -0.73 22.10
CA ASP A 128 -5.54 0.13 22.26
C ASP A 128 -5.14 1.59 22.05
N VAL A 129 -5.56 2.12 20.91
CA VAL A 129 -5.28 3.50 20.49
C VAL A 129 -5.95 4.50 21.40
N ALA A 130 -7.16 4.22 21.88
CA ALA A 130 -7.92 5.12 22.76
C ALA A 130 -7.31 5.23 24.16
N SER A 131 -6.75 4.15 24.70
CA SER A 131 -6.18 4.13 26.05
C SER A 131 -4.82 4.84 26.17
N LYS A 132 -4.14 5.09 25.05
CA LYS A 132 -2.80 5.72 25.03
C LYS A 132 -2.78 7.16 24.50
N GLY A 133 -3.94 7.81 24.36
CA GLY A 133 -4.01 9.20 23.88
C GLY A 133 -3.68 9.35 22.39
N VAL A 134 -3.79 8.28 21.61
CA VAL A 134 -3.52 8.25 20.15
C VAL A 134 -4.65 8.91 19.35
N ASP A 135 -5.73 9.42 20.02
CA ASP A 135 -6.74 10.31 19.41
C ASP A 135 -6.15 11.67 18.96
N SER A 136 -4.98 12.00 19.48
CA SER A 136 -4.08 13.03 18.99
C SER A 136 -2.80 12.37 18.47
N ALA A 137 -2.90 11.27 17.71
CA ALA A 137 -1.74 10.65 17.10
C ALA A 137 -1.10 11.63 16.10
N GLY A 138 -0.60 12.68 16.69
CA GLY A 138 0.51 13.42 16.19
C GLY A 138 1.67 12.45 15.98
N VAL A 139 2.53 12.82 15.11
CA VAL A 139 3.76 12.24 14.56
C VAL A 139 4.60 11.38 15.53
N ASP A 140 4.33 11.43 16.84
CA ASP A 140 5.26 11.01 17.89
C ASP A 140 5.35 9.49 18.16
N ASN A 141 4.53 8.64 17.51
CA ASN A 141 4.55 7.18 17.79
C ASN A 141 4.34 6.29 16.56
N ILE A 142 4.35 6.83 15.34
CA ILE A 142 4.08 6.05 14.13
C ILE A 142 5.18 5.01 13.87
N ASP A 143 6.42 5.38 14.16
CA ASP A 143 7.61 4.54 14.11
C ASP A 143 7.51 3.36 15.08
N GLN A 144 7.07 3.61 16.32
CA GLN A 144 6.89 2.57 17.34
C GLN A 144 5.77 1.59 16.96
N ILE A 145 4.67 2.07 16.37
CA ILE A 145 3.59 1.21 15.86
C ILE A 145 4.11 0.34 14.72
N ALA A 146 4.87 0.93 13.80
CA ALA A 146 5.46 0.20 12.68
C ALA A 146 6.45 -0.87 13.15
N LEU A 147 7.35 -0.52 14.07
CA LEU A 147 8.33 -1.47 14.65
C LEU A 147 7.66 -2.60 15.43
N ALA A 148 6.68 -2.29 16.28
CA ALA A 148 5.95 -3.31 17.04
C ALA A 148 5.23 -4.31 16.13
N ALA A 149 4.66 -3.83 15.03
CA ALA A 149 4.02 -4.70 14.04
C ALA A 149 5.05 -5.50 13.22
N ASN A 150 6.18 -4.88 12.84
CA ASN A 150 7.26 -5.56 12.14
C ASN A 150 7.87 -6.67 13.02
N GLU A 151 8.10 -6.41 14.30
CA GLU A 151 8.59 -7.42 15.26
C GLU A 151 7.59 -8.56 15.42
N LYS A 152 6.29 -8.25 15.56
CA LYS A 152 5.24 -9.26 15.79
C LYS A 152 5.05 -10.17 14.60
N PHE A 153 4.99 -9.62 13.37
CA PHE A 153 4.64 -10.38 12.18
C PHE A 153 5.83 -10.80 11.33
N ASN A 154 7.02 -10.24 11.60
CA ASN A 154 8.26 -10.48 10.85
C ASN A 154 8.12 -10.25 9.34
N ILE A 155 7.38 -9.22 8.95
CA ILE A 155 7.20 -8.75 7.58
C ILE A 155 7.33 -7.23 7.53
N PRO A 156 7.67 -6.63 6.38
CA PRO A 156 7.59 -5.20 6.16
C PRO A 156 6.24 -4.61 6.54
N ILE A 157 6.26 -3.52 7.30
CA ILE A 157 5.05 -2.80 7.75
C ILE A 157 5.14 -1.36 7.28
N ILE A 158 4.07 -0.89 6.66
CA ILE A 158 3.92 0.49 6.21
C ILE A 158 2.76 1.12 6.97
N VAL A 159 3.04 2.13 7.77
CA VAL A 159 2.02 2.92 8.49
C VAL A 159 1.91 4.26 7.82
N THR A 160 0.70 4.64 7.39
CA THR A 160 0.48 5.87 6.62
C THR A 160 -0.35 6.89 7.38
N GLY A 161 0.13 8.14 7.39
CA GLY A 161 -0.50 9.24 8.13
C GLY A 161 -0.08 10.61 7.57
N GLU A 162 0.02 11.58 8.45
CA GLU A 162 0.64 12.89 8.14
C GLU A 162 2.15 12.72 7.88
N VAL A 163 2.77 11.83 8.65
CA VAL A 163 4.09 11.26 8.41
C VAL A 163 3.87 9.77 8.19
N ASP A 164 4.59 9.19 7.24
CA ASP A 164 4.55 7.75 7.01
C ASP A 164 5.75 7.07 7.66
N ALA A 165 5.61 5.81 8.07
CA ALA A 165 6.70 5.00 8.58
C ALA A 165 6.78 3.66 7.83
N ILE A 166 7.99 3.21 7.52
CA ILE A 166 8.28 1.90 6.93
C ILE A 166 9.20 1.17 7.88
N ALA A 167 8.78 0.02 8.41
CA ALA A 167 9.59 -0.85 9.25
C ALA A 167 9.91 -2.15 8.51
N VAL A 168 11.19 -2.50 8.41
CA VAL A 168 11.70 -3.72 7.76
C VAL A 168 12.88 -4.26 8.57
N ASN A 169 12.82 -5.52 8.99
CA ASN A 169 13.90 -6.20 9.71
C ASN A 169 14.40 -5.44 10.97
N GLY A 170 13.51 -4.76 11.67
CA GLY A 170 13.84 -3.97 12.86
C GLY A 170 14.39 -2.57 12.58
N GLU A 171 14.60 -2.20 11.33
CA GLU A 171 14.91 -0.83 10.92
C GLU A 171 13.62 -0.07 10.59
N VAL A 172 13.55 1.22 10.93
CA VAL A 172 12.45 2.08 10.57
C VAL A 172 12.95 3.36 9.91
N VAL A 173 12.25 3.77 8.87
CA VAL A 173 12.42 5.08 8.24
C VAL A 173 11.11 5.83 8.26
N THR A 174 11.15 7.15 8.41
CA THR A 174 9.97 8.01 8.33
C THR A 174 10.04 8.91 7.10
N ILE A 175 8.89 9.09 6.44
CA ILE A 175 8.75 9.89 5.23
C ILE A 175 7.81 11.06 5.54
N HIS A 176 8.29 12.26 5.33
CA HIS A 176 7.59 13.52 5.62
C HIS A 176 7.09 14.21 4.34
N ASN A 177 7.04 13.48 3.25
CA ASN A 177 6.41 13.91 2.01
C ASN A 177 4.92 13.55 2.02
N GLY A 178 4.13 14.29 1.25
CA GLY A 178 2.71 14.02 1.07
C GLY A 178 1.89 15.30 0.93
N SER A 179 0.60 15.12 0.69
CA SER A 179 -0.35 16.21 0.51
C SER A 179 -1.58 15.99 1.40
N ALA A 180 -2.02 17.05 2.08
CA ALA A 180 -3.26 17.08 2.85
C ALA A 180 -4.51 16.85 1.97
N MET A 181 -4.37 16.91 0.66
CA MET A 181 -5.43 16.60 -0.29
C MET A 181 -5.64 15.11 -0.52
N MET A 182 -4.63 14.25 -0.26
CA MET A 182 -4.76 12.81 -0.46
C MET A 182 -5.94 12.20 0.30
N PRO A 183 -6.16 12.47 1.61
CA PRO A 183 -7.31 11.96 2.33
C PRO A 183 -8.67 12.52 1.85
N LYS A 184 -8.68 13.59 1.06
CA LYS A 184 -9.91 14.18 0.48
C LYS A 184 -10.39 13.48 -0.80
N VAL A 185 -9.61 12.53 -1.30
CA VAL A 185 -9.94 11.73 -2.48
C VAL A 185 -10.00 10.25 -2.09
N ILE A 186 -11.20 9.67 -2.21
CA ILE A 186 -11.41 8.24 -1.92
C ILE A 186 -10.51 7.40 -2.84
N GLY A 187 -9.79 6.45 -2.24
CA GLY A 187 -8.99 5.47 -2.96
C GLY A 187 -7.49 5.75 -2.98
N THR A 188 -7.02 6.93 -2.56
CA THR A 188 -5.57 7.20 -2.49
C THR A 188 -4.83 6.21 -1.59
N GLY A 189 -5.39 5.88 -0.42
CA GLY A 189 -4.80 4.84 0.42
C GLY A 189 -4.80 3.46 -0.25
N CYS A 190 -5.92 3.04 -0.83
CA CYS A 190 -6.05 1.74 -1.49
C CYS A 190 -5.13 1.61 -2.74
N LEU A 191 -5.00 2.69 -3.53
CA LEU A 191 -4.06 2.73 -4.66
C LEU A 191 -2.61 2.57 -4.17
N LEU A 192 -2.26 3.18 -3.04
CA LEU A 192 -0.92 3.03 -2.48
C LEU A 192 -0.59 1.55 -2.17
N GLY A 193 -1.54 0.77 -1.64
CA GLY A 193 -1.36 -0.67 -1.45
C GLY A 193 -0.97 -1.39 -2.75
N ALA A 194 -1.60 -1.03 -3.86
CA ALA A 194 -1.28 -1.59 -5.17
C ALA A 194 0.09 -1.12 -5.70
N VAL A 195 0.43 0.14 -5.45
CA VAL A 195 1.77 0.69 -5.77
C VAL A 195 2.85 -0.07 -5.00
N LEU A 196 2.68 -0.29 -3.70
CA LEU A 196 3.62 -1.08 -2.89
C LEU A 196 3.76 -2.52 -3.43
N ALA A 197 2.65 -3.16 -3.83
CA ALA A 197 2.68 -4.49 -4.45
C ALA A 197 3.47 -4.50 -5.77
N SER A 198 3.46 -3.41 -6.53
CA SER A 198 4.22 -3.30 -7.79
C SER A 198 5.74 -3.16 -7.58
N PHE A 199 6.17 -2.66 -6.42
CA PHE A 199 7.59 -2.42 -6.11
C PHE A 199 8.25 -3.56 -5.34
N ILE A 200 7.54 -4.20 -4.41
CA ILE A 200 8.13 -5.11 -3.42
C ILE A 200 8.83 -6.33 -4.03
N GLY A 201 8.41 -6.76 -5.20
CA GLY A 201 9.01 -7.89 -5.93
C GLY A 201 10.11 -7.51 -6.92
N LEU A 202 10.41 -6.22 -7.10
CA LEU A 202 11.33 -5.77 -8.15
C LEU A 202 12.80 -6.10 -7.86
N GLU A 203 13.23 -5.94 -6.62
CA GLU A 203 14.62 -6.14 -6.19
C GLU A 203 14.65 -6.96 -4.89
N LYS A 204 14.93 -8.25 -5.01
CA LYS A 204 15.02 -9.15 -3.85
C LYS A 204 16.11 -8.71 -2.89
N GLY A 205 15.82 -8.70 -1.59
CA GLY A 205 16.73 -8.28 -0.53
C GLY A 205 16.95 -6.77 -0.44
N GLN A 206 16.13 -5.98 -1.14
CA GLN A 206 16.14 -4.52 -1.10
C GLN A 206 14.74 -3.97 -0.76
N GLU A 207 14.00 -4.70 0.07
CA GLU A 207 12.60 -4.42 0.37
C GLU A 207 12.41 -3.01 0.93
N LEU A 208 13.24 -2.60 1.91
CA LEU A 208 13.15 -1.25 2.50
C LEU A 208 13.34 -0.16 1.43
N LYS A 209 14.36 -0.27 0.60
CA LYS A 209 14.64 0.69 -0.46
C LYS A 209 13.56 0.74 -1.53
N SER A 210 13.01 -0.41 -1.92
CA SER A 210 11.91 -0.50 -2.90
C SER A 210 10.65 0.15 -2.36
N LEU A 211 10.29 -0.13 -1.10
CA LEU A 211 9.13 0.45 -0.43
C LEU A 211 9.30 1.96 -0.19
N GLU A 212 10.50 2.41 0.23
CA GLU A 212 10.83 3.82 0.36
C GLU A 212 10.68 4.56 -0.98
N THR A 213 11.20 3.98 -2.07
CA THR A 213 11.06 4.58 -3.41
C THR A 213 9.59 4.65 -3.84
N ALA A 214 8.81 3.60 -3.58
CA ALA A 214 7.37 3.57 -3.88
C ALA A 214 6.62 4.69 -3.14
N MET A 215 6.86 4.81 -1.83
CA MET A 215 6.26 5.83 -0.99
C MET A 215 6.64 7.25 -1.43
N LEU A 216 7.92 7.48 -1.70
CA LEU A 216 8.42 8.79 -2.15
C LEU A 216 7.83 9.17 -3.51
N ALA A 217 7.82 8.26 -4.49
CA ALA A 217 7.21 8.52 -5.80
C ALA A 217 5.72 8.89 -5.65
N TYR A 218 5.01 8.17 -4.80
CA TYR A 218 3.59 8.37 -4.54
C TYR A 218 3.30 9.70 -3.84
N ASN A 219 4.01 9.98 -2.76
CA ASN A 219 3.81 11.17 -1.95
C ASN A 219 4.24 12.45 -2.68
N ILE A 220 5.37 12.41 -3.39
CA ILE A 220 5.84 13.53 -4.22
C ILE A 220 4.88 13.81 -5.37
N ALA A 221 4.30 12.77 -5.99
CA ALA A 221 3.23 12.96 -6.98
C ALA A 221 2.02 13.69 -6.37
N GLY A 222 1.66 13.39 -5.11
CA GLY A 222 0.64 14.12 -4.36
C GLY A 222 1.00 15.60 -4.15
N GLU A 223 2.25 15.90 -3.75
CA GLU A 223 2.74 17.29 -3.61
C GLU A 223 2.74 18.03 -4.98
N MET A 224 3.10 17.35 -6.06
CA MET A 224 3.07 17.91 -7.41
C MET A 224 1.64 18.25 -7.84
N ALA A 225 0.69 17.35 -7.61
CA ALA A 225 -0.71 17.53 -7.95
C ALA A 225 -1.35 18.72 -7.21
N GLU A 226 -1.08 18.86 -5.91
CA GLU A 226 -1.60 19.96 -5.10
C GLU A 226 -1.10 21.34 -5.58
N LYS A 227 0.16 21.41 -6.04
CA LYS A 227 0.76 22.66 -6.56
C LYS A 227 0.21 23.11 -7.91
N ARG A 228 -0.54 22.28 -8.63
CA ARG A 228 -1.12 22.65 -9.93
C ARG A 228 -2.31 23.59 -9.79
N PRO A 229 -2.69 24.32 -10.87
CA PRO A 229 -3.85 25.19 -10.81
C PRO A 229 -5.09 24.44 -10.32
N ASN A 230 -5.73 24.96 -9.27
CA ASN A 230 -6.88 24.34 -8.59
C ASN A 230 -6.62 22.96 -7.95
N GLY A 231 -5.36 22.58 -7.75
CA GLY A 231 -4.98 21.31 -7.13
C GLY A 231 -5.45 21.15 -5.67
N HIS A 232 -5.85 22.24 -5.01
CA HIS A 232 -6.49 22.23 -3.70
C HIS A 232 -7.98 21.80 -3.73
N LEU A 233 -8.57 21.58 -4.91
CA LEU A 233 -9.94 21.08 -5.07
C LEU A 233 -9.92 19.57 -5.32
N PRO A 234 -10.69 18.75 -4.57
CA PRO A 234 -10.60 17.29 -4.63
C PRO A 234 -10.76 16.68 -6.04
N GLY A 235 -11.67 17.22 -6.84
CA GLY A 235 -11.90 16.76 -8.22
C GLY A 235 -10.68 17.01 -9.12
N THR A 236 -10.12 18.22 -9.07
CA THR A 236 -8.91 18.57 -9.81
C THR A 236 -7.71 17.79 -9.28
N PHE A 237 -7.54 17.73 -7.95
CA PHE A 237 -6.47 16.96 -7.33
C PHE A 237 -6.47 15.51 -7.82
N LYS A 238 -7.64 14.85 -7.85
CA LYS A 238 -7.76 13.46 -8.31
C LYS A 238 -7.20 13.27 -9.72
N VAL A 239 -7.52 14.18 -10.64
CA VAL A 239 -7.04 14.13 -12.03
C VAL A 239 -5.55 14.42 -12.08
N GLU A 240 -5.12 15.50 -11.43
CA GLU A 240 -3.72 15.91 -11.42
C GLU A 240 -2.80 14.93 -10.68
N PHE A 241 -3.34 14.17 -9.73
CA PHE A 241 -2.57 13.13 -9.05
C PHE A 241 -2.25 11.95 -9.99
N ILE A 242 -3.18 11.53 -10.83
CA ILE A 242 -2.92 10.54 -11.89
C ILE A 242 -1.87 11.07 -12.89
N ASN A 243 -2.00 12.33 -13.31
CA ASN A 243 -1.02 12.98 -14.19
C ASN A 243 0.37 13.01 -13.52
N ALA A 244 0.45 13.39 -12.25
CA ALA A 244 1.70 13.46 -11.51
C ALA A 244 2.35 12.08 -11.29
N LEU A 245 1.56 11.01 -11.09
CA LEU A 245 2.08 9.64 -11.04
C LEU A 245 2.76 9.23 -12.36
N TYR A 246 2.23 9.68 -13.49
CA TYR A 246 2.86 9.44 -14.80
C TYR A 246 4.17 10.22 -14.96
N GLU A 247 4.20 11.47 -14.50
CA GLU A 247 5.31 12.41 -14.71
C GLU A 247 6.46 12.24 -13.71
N VAL A 248 6.20 11.75 -12.50
CA VAL A 248 7.22 11.64 -11.44
C VAL A 248 8.46 10.87 -11.91
N THR A 249 9.62 11.40 -11.56
CA THR A 249 10.92 10.87 -11.97
C THR A 249 11.84 10.61 -10.76
N ASP A 250 12.89 9.83 -10.97
CA ASP A 250 13.95 9.63 -9.97
C ASP A 250 14.60 10.95 -9.54
N LYS A 251 14.70 11.93 -10.47
CA LYS A 251 15.23 13.26 -10.16
C LYS A 251 14.30 14.00 -9.20
N ASP A 252 12.99 13.88 -9.36
CA ASP A 252 12.03 14.48 -8.44
C ASP A 252 12.15 13.85 -7.04
N ILE A 253 12.27 12.52 -6.98
CA ILE A 253 12.51 11.81 -5.72
C ILE A 253 13.77 12.35 -5.03
N GLU A 254 14.89 12.36 -5.71
CA GLU A 254 16.16 12.84 -5.12
C GLU A 254 16.10 14.32 -4.70
N THR A 255 15.35 15.14 -5.43
CA THR A 255 15.24 16.58 -5.16
C THR A 255 14.32 16.91 -3.98
N PHE A 256 13.23 16.16 -3.83
CA PHE A 256 12.15 16.52 -2.91
C PHE A 256 11.99 15.56 -1.73
N LYS A 257 12.73 14.45 -1.67
CA LYS A 257 12.61 13.48 -0.57
C LYS A 257 12.88 14.13 0.80
N LYS A 258 12.04 13.77 1.77
CA LYS A 258 12.13 14.18 3.18
C LYS A 258 12.07 12.91 4.03
N VAL A 259 13.20 12.23 4.18
CA VAL A 259 13.35 10.95 4.90
C VAL A 259 14.20 11.17 6.15
N LYS A 260 13.79 10.53 7.25
CA LYS A 260 14.55 10.51 8.52
C LYS A 260 14.70 9.11 9.03
#